data_256b491e5efeb4af97b501c9ab0ceb74
#
_entry.id   256b491e5efeb4af97b501c9ab0ceb74
#
_cell.length_a   1.000
_cell.length_b   1.000
_cell.length_c   1.000
_cell.angle_alpha   90.00
_cell.angle_beta   90.00
_cell.angle_gamma   90.00
#
_symmetry.space_group_name_H-M   'P 1'
#
loop_
_entity.id
_entity.type
_entity.pdbx_description
1 polymer ?
#
loop_
_entity_poly.entity_id
_entity_poly.type
_entity_poly.pdbx_seq_one_letter_code
_entity_poly.pdbx_strand_id
1 'polypeptide(L)'
;MKKLSDIGTIKDILSRHGFTFSKSLGQNFLINPSVCPRMAELSGAGEGVGVIEVGPGIGVLTTELCSLADKVVAVELDKRLLPVLEETLSEHDNVKVVNDDILKIDLHRLIKEEFQGMDVVVCANLPYYITSPVIMKLLEDRLPISAITVMVQKEAAQRICAEVGSRASGAVTVSVNYYAEPEMLFSVSAGSFMPAPKVDSAVLRLNILKEPPVKVDDEKKFFKVVKAAFSQRRKTLSNSLASGLSLPKAEVNAILDNSSVPLNARAEQLTLEDFANIANNLGD
;
A
#
# COMPACT_ATOMS: atom_id res chain seq x y z
N MET A 1 -9.25 -30.15 -0.92
CA MET A 1 -10.37 -29.18 -0.69
C MET A 1 -10.95 -28.63 -1.99
N LYS A 2 -12.22 -28.15 -1.99
CA LYS A 2 -12.75 -27.33 -3.10
C LYS A 2 -12.01 -26.00 -3.12
N LYS A 3 -11.72 -25.46 -4.31
CA LYS A 3 -10.98 -24.16 -4.41
C LYS A 3 -11.76 -23.03 -3.74
N LEU A 4 -11.11 -22.27 -2.86
CA LEU A 4 -11.70 -21.10 -2.17
C LEU A 4 -12.08 -19.96 -3.12
N SER A 5 -11.64 -19.99 -4.38
CA SER A 5 -12.05 -19.08 -5.45
C SER A 5 -13.35 -19.50 -6.16
N ASP A 6 -13.90 -20.69 -5.88
CA ASP A 6 -15.17 -21.12 -6.45
C ASP A 6 -16.36 -20.44 -5.75
N ILE A 7 -17.25 -19.81 -6.54
CA ILE A 7 -18.39 -19.03 -6.03
C ILE A 7 -19.32 -19.89 -5.15
N GLY A 8 -19.53 -21.17 -5.52
CA GLY A 8 -20.35 -22.08 -4.75
C GLY A 8 -19.75 -22.38 -3.38
N THR A 9 -18.43 -22.61 -3.35
CA THR A 9 -17.65 -22.84 -2.13
C THR A 9 -17.68 -21.61 -1.22
N ILE A 10 -17.45 -20.41 -1.77
CA ILE A 10 -17.52 -19.15 -1.02
C ILE A 10 -18.90 -18.97 -0.36
N LYS A 11 -19.98 -19.13 -1.14
CA LYS A 11 -21.34 -18.98 -0.63
C LYS A 11 -21.70 -20.00 0.46
N ASP A 12 -21.28 -21.24 0.28
CA ASP A 12 -21.49 -22.32 1.25
C ASP A 12 -20.79 -22.00 2.58
N ILE A 13 -19.50 -21.67 2.54
CA ILE A 13 -18.70 -21.30 3.73
C ILE A 13 -19.35 -20.10 4.44
N LEU A 14 -19.60 -19.02 3.73
CA LEU A 14 -20.18 -17.80 4.31
C LEU A 14 -21.57 -18.05 4.91
N SER A 15 -22.39 -18.87 4.25
CA SER A 15 -23.73 -19.26 4.75
C SER A 15 -23.64 -20.07 6.04
N ARG A 16 -22.74 -21.05 6.12
CA ARG A 16 -22.55 -21.86 7.34
C ARG A 16 -22.11 -21.05 8.54
N HIS A 17 -21.31 -20.01 8.31
CA HIS A 17 -20.88 -19.08 9.37
C HIS A 17 -21.83 -17.90 9.58
N GLY A 18 -22.99 -17.85 8.90
CA GLY A 18 -23.94 -16.74 9.01
C GLY A 18 -23.36 -15.38 8.58
N PHE A 19 -22.34 -15.40 7.73
CA PHE A 19 -21.62 -14.19 7.33
C PHE A 19 -22.37 -13.40 6.25
N THR A 20 -22.45 -12.09 6.46
CA THR A 20 -23.00 -11.14 5.46
C THR A 20 -21.97 -10.08 5.13
N PHE A 21 -21.89 -9.74 3.84
CA PHE A 21 -20.93 -8.72 3.37
C PHE A 21 -21.12 -7.37 4.04
N SER A 22 -20.03 -6.80 4.52
CA SER A 22 -20.01 -5.43 5.05
C SER A 22 -19.60 -4.44 3.97
N LYS A 23 -20.53 -3.59 3.54
CA LYS A 23 -20.21 -2.51 2.60
C LYS A 23 -19.24 -1.49 3.19
N SER A 24 -19.30 -1.25 4.49
CA SER A 24 -18.41 -0.30 5.20
C SER A 24 -16.95 -0.79 5.24
N LEU A 25 -16.72 -2.10 5.18
CA LEU A 25 -15.39 -2.70 5.12
C LEU A 25 -14.89 -2.93 3.67
N GLY A 26 -15.68 -2.55 2.67
CA GLY A 26 -15.29 -2.68 1.25
C GLY A 26 -14.97 -4.10 0.81
N GLN A 27 -15.61 -5.11 1.42
CA GLN A 27 -15.32 -6.53 1.18
C GLN A 27 -15.73 -6.96 -0.22
N ASN A 28 -14.75 -7.33 -1.04
CA ASN A 28 -14.91 -7.94 -2.36
C ASN A 28 -14.01 -9.18 -2.42
N PHE A 29 -14.61 -10.37 -2.47
CA PHE A 29 -13.84 -11.62 -2.51
C PHE A 29 -13.42 -11.97 -3.93
N LEU A 30 -12.20 -12.42 -4.08
CA LEU A 30 -11.65 -12.86 -5.36
C LEU A 30 -12.26 -14.21 -5.75
N ILE A 31 -12.84 -14.25 -6.96
CA ILE A 31 -13.43 -15.45 -7.56
C ILE A 31 -12.67 -15.92 -8.81
N ASN A 32 -11.73 -15.11 -9.30
CA ASN A 32 -10.87 -15.51 -10.41
C ASN A 32 -9.69 -16.34 -9.90
N PRO A 33 -9.60 -17.64 -10.25
CA PRO A 33 -8.63 -18.56 -9.68
C PRO A 33 -7.18 -18.31 -10.10
N SER A 34 -6.93 -17.44 -11.08
CA SER A 34 -5.57 -17.15 -11.57
C SER A 34 -4.90 -15.94 -10.88
N VAL A 35 -5.67 -15.14 -10.15
CA VAL A 35 -5.17 -13.86 -9.59
C VAL A 35 -4.33 -14.09 -8.35
N CYS A 36 -4.85 -14.84 -7.34
CA CYS A 36 -4.12 -15.08 -6.10
C CYS A 36 -2.81 -15.86 -6.29
N PRO A 37 -2.76 -16.96 -7.08
CA PRO A 37 -1.50 -17.65 -7.35
C PRO A 37 -0.46 -16.72 -7.96
N ARG A 38 -0.84 -15.97 -9.03
CA ARG A 38 0.06 -15.02 -9.67
C ARG A 38 0.52 -13.90 -8.75
N MET A 39 -0.37 -13.43 -7.88
CA MET A 39 -0.04 -12.40 -6.90
C MET A 39 0.95 -12.92 -5.85
N ALA A 40 0.75 -14.14 -5.36
CA ALA A 40 1.66 -14.80 -4.41
C ALA A 40 3.04 -15.06 -5.03
N GLU A 41 3.12 -15.60 -6.26
CA GLU A 41 4.37 -15.82 -6.99
C GLU A 41 5.17 -14.52 -7.18
N LEU A 42 4.49 -13.41 -7.50
CA LEU A 42 5.13 -12.11 -7.73
C LEU A 42 5.37 -11.30 -6.46
N SER A 43 4.92 -11.79 -5.29
CA SER A 43 5.09 -11.08 -4.01
C SER A 43 6.52 -11.12 -3.46
N GLY A 44 7.31 -12.09 -3.89
CA GLY A 44 8.60 -12.43 -3.31
C GLY A 44 8.49 -13.46 -2.18
N ALA A 45 7.30 -14.06 -1.96
CA ALA A 45 7.15 -15.22 -1.07
C ALA A 45 7.97 -16.40 -1.57
N GLY A 46 8.65 -17.11 -0.67
CA GLY A 46 9.52 -18.25 -0.99
C GLY A 46 10.17 -18.85 0.25
N GLU A 47 11.10 -19.76 0.05
CA GLU A 47 11.92 -20.35 1.12
C GLU A 47 12.74 -19.27 1.84
N GLY A 48 12.75 -19.30 3.17
CA GLY A 48 13.40 -18.29 4.03
C GLY A 48 12.61 -16.97 4.15
N VAL A 49 11.39 -16.89 3.60
CA VAL A 49 10.60 -15.67 3.58
C VAL A 49 9.35 -15.79 4.45
N GLY A 50 9.13 -14.79 5.28
CA GLY A 50 7.89 -14.54 6.00
C GLY A 50 7.00 -13.55 5.28
N VAL A 51 5.69 -13.78 5.31
CA VAL A 51 4.71 -12.89 4.66
C VAL A 51 3.75 -12.28 5.67
N ILE A 52 3.59 -10.97 5.66
CA ILE A 52 2.48 -10.29 6.33
C ILE A 52 1.37 -10.08 5.30
N GLU A 53 0.21 -10.68 5.54
CA GLU A 53 -0.98 -10.43 4.73
C GLU A 53 -1.91 -9.46 5.45
N VAL A 54 -2.42 -8.45 4.74
CA VAL A 54 -3.39 -7.48 5.26
C VAL A 54 -4.77 -7.78 4.71
N GLY A 55 -5.71 -8.12 5.59
CA GLY A 55 -7.09 -8.43 5.22
C GLY A 55 -7.22 -9.73 4.42
N PRO A 56 -6.97 -10.89 5.02
CA PRO A 56 -7.03 -12.20 4.34
C PRO A 56 -8.43 -12.54 3.79
N GLY A 57 -9.47 -11.88 4.30
CA GLY A 57 -10.84 -12.17 3.94
C GLY A 57 -11.22 -13.60 4.33
N ILE A 58 -11.51 -14.46 3.34
CA ILE A 58 -11.80 -15.88 3.56
C ILE A 58 -10.57 -16.80 3.33
N GLY A 59 -9.37 -16.21 3.16
CA GLY A 59 -8.12 -16.96 3.05
C GLY A 59 -7.69 -17.35 1.63
N VAL A 60 -8.29 -16.80 0.57
CA VAL A 60 -7.95 -17.19 -0.82
C VAL A 60 -6.50 -16.89 -1.17
N LEU A 61 -6.03 -15.67 -0.86
CA LEU A 61 -4.63 -15.31 -1.07
C LEU A 61 -3.72 -15.97 -0.03
N THR A 62 -4.19 -16.04 1.22
CA THR A 62 -3.46 -16.68 2.33
C THR A 62 -3.02 -18.11 1.99
N THR A 63 -3.92 -18.92 1.44
CA THR A 63 -3.64 -20.31 1.03
C THR A 63 -2.50 -20.39 0.00
N GLU A 64 -2.49 -19.49 -0.97
CA GLU A 64 -1.41 -19.44 -1.98
C GLU A 64 -0.08 -18.99 -1.37
N LEU A 65 -0.12 -18.02 -0.45
CA LEU A 65 1.07 -17.56 0.28
C LEU A 65 1.63 -18.66 1.18
N CYS A 66 0.77 -19.40 1.88
CA CYS A 66 1.19 -20.54 2.71
C CYS A 66 1.88 -21.66 1.92
N SER A 67 1.53 -21.79 0.63
CA SER A 67 2.16 -22.80 -0.24
C SER A 67 3.56 -22.42 -0.70
N LEU A 68 3.96 -21.16 -0.55
CA LEU A 68 5.25 -20.62 -1.03
C LEU A 68 6.18 -20.21 0.11
N ALA A 69 5.65 -19.54 1.14
CA ALA A 69 6.42 -18.93 2.21
C ALA A 69 6.62 -19.89 3.40
N ASP A 70 7.69 -19.69 4.15
CA ASP A 70 7.94 -20.45 5.37
C ASP A 70 6.94 -20.10 6.48
N LYS A 71 6.48 -18.85 6.51
CA LYS A 71 5.50 -18.38 7.50
C LYS A 71 4.63 -17.26 6.95
N VAL A 72 3.34 -17.31 7.28
CA VAL A 72 2.37 -16.26 6.97
C VAL A 72 1.75 -15.74 8.25
N VAL A 73 1.70 -14.41 8.41
CA VAL A 73 0.92 -13.74 9.48
C VAL A 73 -0.14 -12.88 8.81
N ALA A 74 -1.41 -13.27 8.96
CA ALA A 74 -2.54 -12.60 8.37
C ALA A 74 -3.22 -11.69 9.42
N VAL A 75 -3.28 -10.38 9.17
CA VAL A 75 -3.90 -9.39 10.06
C VAL A 75 -5.31 -9.08 9.57
N GLU A 76 -6.33 -9.46 10.35
CA GLU A 76 -7.75 -9.29 10.02
C GLU A 76 -8.47 -8.41 11.04
N LEU A 77 -9.15 -7.37 10.56
CA LEU A 77 -9.92 -6.44 11.37
C LEU A 77 -11.30 -7.00 11.76
N ASP A 78 -11.95 -7.72 10.84
CA ASP A 78 -13.31 -8.22 11.01
C ASP A 78 -13.35 -9.52 11.80
N LYS A 79 -13.67 -9.44 13.09
CA LYS A 79 -13.79 -10.60 13.99
C LYS A 79 -14.73 -11.69 13.47
N ARG A 80 -15.71 -11.36 12.62
CA ARG A 80 -16.66 -12.32 12.07
C ARG A 80 -16.00 -13.28 11.07
N LEU A 81 -14.84 -12.90 10.51
CA LEU A 81 -14.07 -13.74 9.60
C LEU A 81 -13.14 -14.73 10.33
N LEU A 82 -12.87 -14.55 11.62
CA LEU A 82 -11.95 -15.45 12.34
C LEU A 82 -12.41 -16.91 12.32
N PRO A 83 -13.69 -17.26 12.60
CA PRO A 83 -14.13 -18.66 12.49
C PRO A 83 -14.10 -19.18 11.06
N VAL A 84 -14.28 -18.31 10.06
CA VAL A 84 -14.15 -18.68 8.64
C VAL A 84 -12.68 -19.03 8.32
N LEU A 85 -11.74 -18.19 8.76
CA LEU A 85 -10.31 -18.40 8.55
C LEU A 85 -9.80 -19.64 9.30
N GLU A 86 -10.29 -19.92 10.50
CA GLU A 86 -9.97 -21.14 11.24
C GLU A 86 -10.34 -22.40 10.43
N GLU A 87 -11.52 -22.38 9.77
CA GLU A 87 -11.93 -23.48 8.90
C GLU A 87 -11.11 -23.53 7.60
N THR A 88 -10.99 -22.41 6.90
CA THR A 88 -10.41 -22.39 5.54
C THR A 88 -8.90 -22.57 5.52
N LEU A 89 -8.21 -22.27 6.60
CA LEU A 89 -6.76 -22.38 6.75
C LEU A 89 -6.33 -23.61 7.59
N SER A 90 -7.27 -24.46 7.99
CA SER A 90 -7.03 -25.60 8.90
C SER A 90 -6.00 -26.63 8.39
N GLU A 91 -5.72 -26.67 7.09
CA GLU A 91 -4.71 -27.57 6.50
C GLU A 91 -3.30 -26.93 6.44
N HIS A 92 -3.14 -25.67 6.87
CA HIS A 92 -1.87 -24.96 6.88
C HIS A 92 -1.37 -24.77 8.31
N ASP A 93 -0.19 -25.28 8.62
CA ASP A 93 0.47 -25.18 9.93
C ASP A 93 1.42 -23.97 10.03
N ASN A 94 1.72 -23.32 8.89
CA ASN A 94 2.63 -22.18 8.77
C ASN A 94 1.91 -20.83 8.75
N VAL A 95 0.63 -20.76 9.13
CA VAL A 95 -0.14 -19.52 9.16
C VAL A 95 -0.58 -19.14 10.58
N LYS A 96 -0.49 -17.85 10.90
CA LYS A 96 -1.06 -17.26 12.12
C LYS A 96 -2.01 -16.14 11.75
N VAL A 97 -3.24 -16.20 12.25
CA VAL A 97 -4.22 -15.11 12.09
C VAL A 97 -4.18 -14.23 13.34
N VAL A 98 -4.02 -12.92 13.14
CA VAL A 98 -4.02 -11.91 14.19
C VAL A 98 -5.21 -10.98 13.98
N ASN A 99 -6.09 -10.89 15.00
CA ASN A 99 -7.22 -9.98 14.93
C ASN A 99 -6.83 -8.60 15.46
N ASP A 100 -6.48 -7.71 14.54
CA ASP A 100 -6.10 -6.33 14.87
C ASP A 100 -6.34 -5.39 13.68
N ASP A 101 -6.18 -4.09 13.91
CA ASP A 101 -6.20 -3.05 12.89
C ASP A 101 -4.79 -2.80 12.38
N ILE A 102 -4.54 -3.09 11.09
CA ILE A 102 -3.23 -2.89 10.46
C ILE A 102 -2.69 -1.46 10.64
N LEU A 103 -3.57 -0.48 10.77
CA LEU A 103 -3.18 0.92 10.97
C LEU A 103 -2.76 1.23 12.42
N LYS A 104 -2.98 0.32 13.38
CA LYS A 104 -2.71 0.52 14.80
C LYS A 104 -1.71 -0.46 15.40
N ILE A 105 -1.66 -1.67 14.85
CA ILE A 105 -0.76 -2.73 15.33
C ILE A 105 0.70 -2.29 15.26
N ASP A 106 1.49 -2.69 16.25
CA ASP A 106 2.94 -2.53 16.24
C ASP A 106 3.58 -3.59 15.33
N LEU A 107 3.83 -3.20 14.07
CA LEU A 107 4.41 -4.08 13.06
C LEU A 107 5.88 -4.41 13.32
N HIS A 108 6.66 -3.53 13.96
CA HIS A 108 8.04 -3.84 14.35
C HIS A 108 8.08 -4.97 15.36
N ARG A 109 7.20 -4.91 16.36
CA ARG A 109 7.06 -5.96 17.34
C ARG A 109 6.58 -7.26 16.70
N LEU A 110 5.56 -7.21 15.85
CA LEU A 110 5.04 -8.38 15.12
C LEU A 110 6.15 -9.06 14.32
N ILE A 111 6.93 -8.31 13.53
CA ILE A 111 8.01 -8.86 12.71
C ILE A 111 9.08 -9.50 13.60
N LYS A 112 9.47 -8.85 14.68
CA LYS A 112 10.47 -9.37 15.61
C LYS A 112 10.03 -10.66 16.30
N GLU A 113 8.75 -10.76 16.66
CA GLU A 113 8.22 -11.94 17.36
C GLU A 113 7.96 -13.12 16.41
N GLU A 114 7.48 -12.86 15.20
CA GLU A 114 6.97 -13.88 14.30
C GLU A 114 7.94 -14.33 13.19
N PHE A 115 8.87 -13.49 12.76
CA PHE A 115 9.70 -13.73 11.57
C PHE A 115 11.20 -13.71 11.86
N GLN A 116 11.61 -14.26 13.01
CA GLN A 116 13.03 -14.29 13.39
C GLN A 116 13.89 -15.01 12.33
N GLY A 117 14.88 -14.30 11.79
CA GLY A 117 15.82 -14.85 10.81
C GLY A 117 15.29 -15.01 9.39
N MET A 118 14.08 -14.52 9.11
CA MET A 118 13.47 -14.55 7.78
C MET A 118 13.54 -13.18 7.14
N ASP A 119 13.64 -13.15 5.81
CA ASP A 119 13.27 -11.98 5.03
C ASP A 119 11.75 -11.78 5.07
N VAL A 120 11.28 -10.54 5.14
CA VAL A 120 9.85 -10.28 5.27
C VAL A 120 9.33 -9.47 4.09
N VAL A 121 8.20 -9.92 3.54
CA VAL A 121 7.43 -9.19 2.53
C VAL A 121 6.00 -8.97 2.99
N VAL A 122 5.34 -7.97 2.41
CA VAL A 122 3.90 -7.72 2.62
C VAL A 122 3.16 -8.06 1.34
N CYS A 123 2.05 -8.81 1.45
CA CYS A 123 1.17 -9.11 0.32
C CYS A 123 -0.29 -8.88 0.72
N ALA A 124 -1.08 -8.14 -0.08
CA ALA A 124 -2.45 -7.82 0.30
C ALA A 124 -3.38 -7.51 -0.88
N ASN A 125 -4.63 -7.95 -0.75
CA ASN A 125 -5.74 -7.43 -1.54
C ASN A 125 -6.45 -6.33 -0.72
N LEU A 126 -6.01 -5.08 -0.85
CA LEU A 126 -6.44 -4.00 0.04
C LEU A 126 -7.85 -3.51 -0.27
N PRO A 127 -8.69 -3.28 0.76
CA PRO A 127 -9.90 -2.50 0.60
C PRO A 127 -9.58 -1.10 0.06
N TYR A 128 -10.32 -0.65 -0.96
CA TYR A 128 -9.97 0.57 -1.70
C TYR A 128 -9.93 1.84 -0.86
N TYR A 129 -10.77 1.92 0.19
CA TYR A 129 -10.86 3.10 1.05
C TYR A 129 -9.67 3.30 1.99
N ILE A 130 -8.85 2.25 2.23
CA ILE A 130 -7.67 2.31 3.10
C ILE A 130 -6.35 2.11 2.35
N THR A 131 -6.37 2.04 1.02
CA THR A 131 -5.18 1.80 0.20
C THR A 131 -4.02 2.74 0.57
N SER A 132 -4.24 4.06 0.47
CA SER A 132 -3.17 5.04 0.75
C SER A 132 -2.73 5.04 2.21
N PRO A 133 -3.63 5.04 3.21
CA PRO A 133 -3.22 4.93 4.61
C PRO A 133 -2.37 3.70 4.92
N VAL A 134 -2.73 2.52 4.39
CA VAL A 134 -1.97 1.28 4.64
C VAL A 134 -0.59 1.34 4.00
N ILE A 135 -0.52 1.71 2.70
CA ILE A 135 0.76 1.82 2.00
C ILE A 135 1.68 2.82 2.72
N MET A 136 1.15 4.01 3.06
CA MET A 136 1.97 5.02 3.73
C MET A 136 2.43 4.56 5.10
N LYS A 137 1.59 3.93 5.92
CA LYS A 137 2.01 3.37 7.20
C LYS A 137 3.15 2.36 7.04
N LEU A 138 3.01 1.40 6.11
CA LEU A 138 4.04 0.39 5.87
C LEU A 138 5.39 1.00 5.45
N LEU A 139 5.37 2.12 4.72
CA LEU A 139 6.55 2.83 4.27
C LEU A 139 7.15 3.75 5.35
N GLU A 140 6.29 4.56 6.01
CA GLU A 140 6.70 5.56 7.01
C GLU A 140 7.22 4.91 8.29
N ASP A 141 6.69 3.75 8.67
CA ASP A 141 7.16 2.96 9.83
C ASP A 141 8.58 2.39 9.61
N ARG A 142 9.17 2.50 8.40
CA ARG A 142 10.51 1.98 8.11
C ARG A 142 10.71 0.53 8.56
N LEU A 143 9.72 -0.32 8.23
CA LEU A 143 9.74 -1.71 8.62
C LEU A 143 10.90 -2.47 7.94
N PRO A 144 11.49 -3.49 8.60
CA PRO A 144 12.50 -4.35 7.99
C PRO A 144 11.84 -5.36 7.03
N ILE A 145 11.30 -4.84 5.92
CA ILE A 145 10.65 -5.59 4.85
C ILE A 145 11.34 -5.30 3.52
N SER A 146 11.33 -6.23 2.60
CA SER A 146 11.99 -6.08 1.30
C SER A 146 11.05 -5.62 0.18
N ALA A 147 9.76 -5.96 0.26
CA ALA A 147 8.77 -5.57 -0.74
C ALA A 147 7.35 -5.50 -0.17
N ILE A 148 6.50 -4.72 -0.84
CA ILE A 148 5.05 -4.64 -0.60
C ILE A 148 4.35 -4.92 -1.93
N THR A 149 3.59 -6.01 -2.04
CA THR A 149 2.79 -6.35 -3.21
C THR A 149 1.32 -6.19 -2.87
N VAL A 150 0.64 -5.28 -3.56
CA VAL A 150 -0.76 -4.98 -3.23
C VAL A 150 -1.63 -4.90 -4.47
N MET A 151 -2.88 -5.36 -4.31
CA MET A 151 -3.93 -5.13 -5.29
C MET A 151 -4.79 -3.96 -4.81
N VAL A 152 -4.96 -2.98 -5.70
CA VAL A 152 -5.67 -1.72 -5.43
C VAL A 152 -6.50 -1.32 -6.66
N GLN A 153 -7.31 -0.26 -6.56
CA GLN A 153 -7.98 0.30 -7.74
C GLN A 153 -6.96 0.69 -8.82
N LYS A 154 -7.26 0.42 -10.08
CA LYS A 154 -6.37 0.68 -11.22
C LYS A 154 -5.90 2.14 -11.29
N GLU A 155 -6.79 3.10 -11.02
CA GLU A 155 -6.42 4.52 -10.98
C GLU A 155 -5.42 4.84 -9.84
N ALA A 156 -5.60 4.23 -8.67
CA ALA A 156 -4.67 4.38 -7.56
C ALA A 156 -3.30 3.78 -7.89
N ALA A 157 -3.28 2.58 -8.49
CA ALA A 157 -2.05 1.94 -8.96
C ALA A 157 -1.31 2.82 -10.00
N GLN A 158 -2.04 3.37 -10.96
CA GLN A 158 -1.47 4.27 -11.98
C GLN A 158 -0.85 5.53 -11.36
N ARG A 159 -1.44 6.07 -10.30
CA ARG A 159 -0.86 7.22 -9.57
C ARG A 159 0.36 6.84 -8.76
N ILE A 160 0.32 5.69 -8.08
CA ILE A 160 1.45 5.21 -7.27
C ILE A 160 2.65 4.93 -8.18
N CYS A 161 2.43 4.27 -9.31
CA CYS A 161 3.48 3.91 -10.27
C CYS A 161 3.77 5.00 -11.33
N ALA A 162 3.20 6.21 -11.19
CA ALA A 162 3.49 7.29 -12.11
C ALA A 162 4.94 7.77 -11.93
N GLU A 163 5.53 8.26 -13.01
CA GLU A 163 6.83 8.92 -12.96
C GLU A 163 6.71 10.26 -12.22
N VAL A 164 7.62 10.51 -11.26
CA VAL A 164 7.71 11.80 -10.57
C VAL A 164 8.10 12.89 -11.59
N GLY A 165 7.45 14.05 -11.51
CA GLY A 165 7.62 15.11 -12.52
C GLY A 165 6.69 14.99 -13.72
N SER A 166 5.88 13.94 -13.81
CA SER A 166 4.86 13.76 -14.85
C SER A 166 3.51 14.37 -14.44
N ARG A 167 2.63 14.61 -15.42
CA ARG A 167 1.26 15.10 -15.18
C ARG A 167 0.42 14.19 -14.27
N ALA A 168 0.74 12.90 -14.20
CA ALA A 168 0.08 11.92 -13.36
C ALA A 168 0.62 11.93 -11.92
N SER A 169 1.76 12.60 -11.67
CA SER A 169 2.39 12.70 -10.36
C SER A 169 1.47 13.36 -9.33
N GLY A 170 1.53 12.86 -8.12
CA GLY A 170 0.78 13.34 -6.96
C GLY A 170 1.56 13.14 -5.68
N ALA A 171 1.03 13.59 -4.55
CA ALA A 171 1.70 13.42 -3.25
C ALA A 171 2.06 11.95 -2.99
N VAL A 172 1.15 11.01 -3.27
CA VAL A 172 1.42 9.57 -3.09
C VAL A 172 2.54 9.08 -4.01
N THR A 173 2.63 9.58 -5.25
CA THR A 173 3.70 9.24 -6.18
C THR A 173 5.06 9.63 -5.61
N VAL A 174 5.19 10.89 -5.17
CA VAL A 174 6.42 11.41 -4.57
C VAL A 174 6.77 10.66 -3.29
N SER A 175 5.79 10.45 -2.40
CA SER A 175 6.02 9.75 -1.13
C SER A 175 6.45 8.29 -1.34
N VAL A 176 5.81 7.57 -2.27
CA VAL A 176 6.20 6.19 -2.56
C VAL A 176 7.61 6.13 -3.15
N ASN A 177 7.93 6.98 -4.14
CA ASN A 177 9.25 6.99 -4.77
C ASN A 177 10.39 7.45 -3.83
N TYR A 178 10.07 8.06 -2.70
CA TYR A 178 11.05 8.36 -1.65
C TYR A 178 11.46 7.10 -0.87
N TYR A 179 10.56 6.12 -0.72
CA TYR A 179 10.78 4.90 0.06
C TYR A 179 11.03 3.64 -0.76
N ALA A 180 10.50 3.59 -1.98
CA ALA A 180 10.44 2.37 -2.78
C ALA A 180 10.46 2.66 -4.27
N GLU A 181 10.82 1.64 -5.06
CA GLU A 181 10.67 1.62 -6.51
C GLU A 181 9.35 0.92 -6.86
N PRO A 182 8.33 1.65 -7.35
CA PRO A 182 7.03 1.07 -7.69
C PRO A 182 7.03 0.43 -9.08
N GLU A 183 6.43 -0.77 -9.17
CA GLU A 183 6.25 -1.52 -10.41
C GLU A 183 4.79 -1.95 -10.58
N MET A 184 4.20 -1.69 -11.75
CA MET A 184 2.89 -2.19 -12.12
C MET A 184 3.01 -3.62 -12.65
N LEU A 185 2.45 -4.61 -11.95
CA LEU A 185 2.60 -6.01 -12.34
C LEU A 185 1.55 -6.47 -13.34
N PHE A 186 0.26 -6.31 -13.03
CA PHE A 186 -0.83 -6.67 -13.93
C PHE A 186 -2.18 -6.06 -13.53
N SER A 187 -3.10 -6.01 -14.51
CA SER A 187 -4.48 -5.53 -14.28
C SER A 187 -5.41 -6.70 -13.95
N VAL A 188 -6.44 -6.42 -13.13
CA VAL A 188 -7.47 -7.37 -12.70
C VAL A 188 -8.84 -6.75 -12.98
N SER A 189 -9.67 -7.42 -13.79
CA SER A 189 -11.00 -6.93 -14.12
C SER A 189 -11.95 -6.95 -12.92
N ALA A 190 -12.90 -6.02 -12.87
CA ALA A 190 -13.94 -5.96 -11.84
C ALA A 190 -14.75 -7.27 -11.75
N GLY A 191 -14.93 -7.99 -12.86
CA GLY A 191 -15.60 -9.30 -12.90
C GLY A 191 -14.84 -10.42 -12.16
N SER A 192 -13.61 -10.18 -11.72
CA SER A 192 -12.83 -11.14 -10.92
C SER A 192 -13.25 -11.18 -9.44
N PHE A 193 -14.25 -10.39 -9.03
CA PHE A 193 -14.66 -10.24 -7.64
C PHE A 193 -16.15 -10.51 -7.41
N MET A 194 -16.50 -10.91 -6.19
CA MET A 194 -17.86 -11.04 -5.68
C MET A 194 -18.01 -10.37 -4.31
N PRO A 195 -18.87 -9.34 -4.17
CA PRO A 195 -19.54 -8.60 -5.24
C PRO A 195 -18.53 -7.88 -6.16
N ALA A 196 -18.91 -7.66 -7.42
CA ALA A 196 -18.03 -6.95 -8.36
C ALA A 196 -17.91 -5.46 -7.97
N PRO A 197 -16.70 -4.90 -7.90
CA PRO A 197 -16.49 -3.47 -7.70
C PRO A 197 -16.89 -2.68 -8.95
N LYS A 198 -16.99 -1.37 -8.83
CA LYS A 198 -17.36 -0.47 -9.95
C LYS A 198 -16.22 -0.23 -10.96
N VAL A 199 -14.99 -0.53 -10.59
CA VAL A 199 -13.78 -0.23 -11.36
C VAL A 199 -12.83 -1.43 -11.32
N ASP A 200 -11.97 -1.52 -12.34
CA ASP A 200 -10.91 -2.51 -12.38
C ASP A 200 -9.86 -2.26 -11.29
N SER A 201 -9.15 -3.31 -10.94
CA SER A 201 -8.00 -3.30 -10.04
C SER A 201 -6.70 -3.46 -10.83
N ALA A 202 -5.60 -3.22 -10.15
CA ALA A 202 -4.28 -3.63 -10.60
C ALA A 202 -3.44 -4.07 -9.41
N VAL A 203 -2.54 -5.00 -9.67
CA VAL A 203 -1.52 -5.43 -8.73
C VAL A 203 -0.25 -4.66 -9.03
N LEU A 204 0.34 -4.09 -7.99
CA LEU A 204 1.63 -3.40 -8.03
C LEU A 204 2.55 -3.95 -6.95
N ARG A 205 3.85 -3.78 -7.16
CA ARG A 205 4.90 -4.08 -6.20
C ARG A 205 5.70 -2.82 -5.91
N LEU A 206 6.02 -2.63 -4.65
CA LEU A 206 6.91 -1.59 -4.15
C LEU A 206 8.17 -2.29 -3.63
N ASN A 207 9.29 -2.16 -4.35
CA ASN A 207 10.57 -2.68 -3.91
C ASN A 207 11.19 -1.66 -2.96
N ILE A 208 11.36 -2.01 -1.69
CA ILE A 208 11.81 -1.08 -0.65
C ILE A 208 13.27 -0.70 -0.87
N LEU A 209 13.53 0.59 -0.91
CA LEU A 209 14.89 1.11 -1.04
C LEU A 209 15.64 1.03 0.30
N LYS A 210 16.92 0.67 0.26
CA LYS A 210 17.79 0.67 1.45
C LYS A 210 18.00 2.09 1.98
N GLU A 211 18.12 3.05 1.07
CA GLU A 211 18.30 4.46 1.36
C GLU A 211 17.41 5.30 0.43
N PRO A 212 16.91 6.46 0.88
CA PRO A 212 16.16 7.36 0.02
C PRO A 212 17.01 7.84 -1.16
N PRO A 213 16.42 8.06 -2.35
CA PRO A 213 17.15 8.47 -3.55
C PRO A 213 17.61 9.94 -3.51
N VAL A 214 17.12 10.71 -2.55
CA VAL A 214 17.48 12.13 -2.34
C VAL A 214 17.80 12.40 -0.88
N LYS A 215 18.73 13.33 -0.63
CA LYS A 215 19.13 13.70 0.71
C LYS A 215 18.23 14.81 1.26
N VAL A 216 17.60 14.55 2.39
CA VAL A 216 16.81 15.52 3.14
C VAL A 216 17.33 15.66 4.57
N ASP A 217 17.35 16.88 5.08
CA ASP A 217 17.83 17.16 6.44
C ASP A 217 16.76 16.81 7.48
N ASP A 218 15.47 16.96 7.13
CA ASP A 218 14.31 16.59 7.94
C ASP A 218 13.20 15.97 7.07
N GLU A 219 12.99 14.67 7.27
CA GLU A 219 11.97 13.90 6.54
C GLU A 219 10.56 14.43 6.80
N LYS A 220 10.26 14.90 8.00
CA LYS A 220 8.93 15.49 8.33
C LYS A 220 8.70 16.79 7.55
N LYS A 221 9.73 17.63 7.43
CA LYS A 221 9.67 18.84 6.59
C LYS A 221 9.45 18.48 5.11
N PHE A 222 10.17 17.45 4.61
CA PHE A 222 10.00 16.97 3.23
C PHE A 222 8.53 16.58 2.93
N PHE A 223 7.93 15.71 3.74
CA PHE A 223 6.55 15.29 3.52
C PHE A 223 5.53 16.42 3.78
N LYS A 224 5.83 17.36 4.67
CA LYS A 224 5.03 18.58 4.86
C LYS A 224 5.03 19.44 3.58
N VAL A 225 6.18 19.61 2.93
CA VAL A 225 6.32 20.31 1.64
C VAL A 225 5.57 19.57 0.55
N VAL A 226 5.76 18.26 0.39
CA VAL A 226 5.05 17.44 -0.59
C VAL A 226 3.53 17.58 -0.44
N LYS A 227 3.00 17.42 0.78
CA LYS A 227 1.57 17.56 1.07
C LYS A 227 1.05 18.96 0.75
N ALA A 228 1.79 19.99 1.12
CA ALA A 228 1.43 21.39 0.85
C ALA A 228 1.42 21.68 -0.66
N ALA A 229 2.43 21.21 -1.39
CA ALA A 229 2.56 21.42 -2.83
C ALA A 229 1.35 20.85 -3.61
N PHE A 230 0.90 19.66 -3.26
CA PHE A 230 -0.24 18.98 -3.91
C PHE A 230 -1.62 19.34 -3.32
N SER A 231 -1.70 20.23 -2.33
CA SER A 231 -2.97 20.62 -1.70
C SER A 231 -3.93 21.33 -2.66
N GLN A 232 -3.41 22.01 -3.68
CA GLN A 232 -4.19 22.80 -4.64
C GLN A 232 -3.75 22.56 -6.09
N ARG A 233 -4.22 21.45 -6.72
CA ARG A 233 -3.80 21.00 -8.07
C ARG A 233 -3.84 22.07 -9.18
N ARG A 234 -4.76 23.03 -9.14
CA ARG A 234 -4.92 24.07 -10.17
C ARG A 234 -4.10 25.33 -9.94
N LYS A 235 -3.41 25.44 -8.83
CA LYS A 235 -2.60 26.60 -8.46
C LYS A 235 -1.12 26.40 -8.79
N THR A 236 -0.37 27.49 -8.87
CA THR A 236 1.10 27.45 -8.93
C THR A 236 1.66 26.91 -7.61
N LEU A 237 2.86 26.36 -7.66
CA LEU A 237 3.56 25.83 -6.50
C LEU A 237 3.68 26.88 -5.39
N SER A 238 4.10 28.12 -5.73
CA SER A 238 4.20 29.24 -4.79
C SER A 238 2.90 29.47 -4.01
N ASN A 239 1.74 29.43 -4.68
CA ASN A 239 0.45 29.62 -4.03
C ASN A 239 0.05 28.42 -3.16
N SER A 240 0.33 27.19 -3.63
CA SER A 240 0.02 25.96 -2.87
C SER A 240 0.85 25.86 -1.61
N LEU A 241 2.16 26.14 -1.71
CA LEU A 241 3.07 26.13 -0.55
C LEU A 241 2.72 27.23 0.46
N ALA A 242 2.47 28.48 0.00
CA ALA A 242 2.10 29.56 0.89
C ALA A 242 0.85 29.22 1.73
N SER A 243 -0.18 28.66 1.07
CA SER A 243 -1.40 28.22 1.75
C SER A 243 -1.18 26.99 2.62
N GLY A 244 -0.49 25.94 2.11
CA GLY A 244 -0.34 24.67 2.79
C GLY A 244 0.65 24.69 3.96
N LEU A 245 1.64 25.59 3.93
CA LEU A 245 2.61 25.79 5.01
C LEU A 245 2.24 26.95 5.93
N SER A 246 1.21 27.73 5.58
CA SER A 246 0.81 28.95 6.30
C SER A 246 1.95 30.00 6.37
N LEU A 247 2.72 30.13 5.27
CA LEU A 247 3.83 31.07 5.16
C LEU A 247 3.47 32.27 4.27
N PRO A 248 4.07 33.45 4.52
CA PRO A 248 3.97 34.58 3.62
C PRO A 248 4.49 34.23 2.22
N LYS A 249 3.79 34.70 1.17
CA LYS A 249 4.18 34.38 -0.22
C LYS A 249 5.59 34.86 -0.58
N ALA A 250 6.05 35.96 -0.01
CA ALA A 250 7.40 36.48 -0.22
C ALA A 250 8.47 35.51 0.32
N GLU A 251 8.23 34.90 1.46
CA GLU A 251 9.11 33.89 2.06
C GLU A 251 9.14 32.61 1.21
N VAL A 252 7.97 32.12 0.78
CA VAL A 252 7.90 30.96 -0.13
C VAL A 252 8.64 31.23 -1.44
N ASN A 253 8.50 32.44 -2.02
CA ASN A 253 9.22 32.78 -3.23
C ASN A 253 10.74 32.77 -3.01
N ALA A 254 11.23 33.28 -1.88
CA ALA A 254 12.65 33.22 -1.55
C ALA A 254 13.16 31.76 -1.39
N ILE A 255 12.35 30.88 -0.76
CA ILE A 255 12.65 29.45 -0.66
C ILE A 255 12.75 28.82 -2.06
N LEU A 256 11.79 29.09 -2.95
CA LEU A 256 11.78 28.55 -4.31
C LEU A 256 12.99 29.05 -5.14
N ASP A 257 13.32 30.34 -5.04
CA ASP A 257 14.49 30.93 -5.71
C ASP A 257 15.79 30.28 -5.21
N ASN A 258 15.96 30.10 -3.88
CA ASN A 258 17.12 29.41 -3.29
C ASN A 258 17.19 27.93 -3.69
N SER A 259 16.05 27.31 -3.99
CA SER A 259 15.96 25.92 -4.45
C SER A 259 16.05 25.78 -5.97
N SER A 260 16.25 26.89 -6.70
CA SER A 260 16.27 26.92 -8.18
C SER A 260 14.98 26.41 -8.85
N VAL A 261 13.83 26.56 -8.18
CA VAL A 261 12.52 26.11 -8.67
C VAL A 261 11.72 27.33 -9.19
N PRO A 262 11.18 27.28 -10.44
CA PRO A 262 10.43 28.40 -11.00
C PRO A 262 9.15 28.70 -10.20
N LEU A 263 8.88 29.98 -9.91
CA LEU A 263 7.70 30.43 -9.12
C LEU A 263 6.37 30.06 -9.76
N ASN A 264 6.32 29.90 -11.09
CA ASN A 264 5.13 29.52 -11.85
C ASN A 264 5.00 27.99 -12.07
N ALA A 265 5.96 27.20 -11.59
CA ALA A 265 5.90 25.75 -11.66
C ALA A 265 4.64 25.21 -10.95
N ARG A 266 4.24 24.01 -11.31
CA ARG A 266 3.20 23.25 -10.61
C ARG A 266 3.83 22.03 -9.94
N ALA A 267 3.22 21.57 -8.84
CA ALA A 267 3.74 20.46 -8.05
C ALA A 267 4.01 19.18 -8.88
N GLU A 268 3.15 18.90 -9.86
CA GLU A 268 3.32 17.71 -10.73
C GLU A 268 4.54 17.77 -11.65
N GLN A 269 5.17 18.93 -11.80
CA GLN A 269 6.35 19.11 -12.66
C GLN A 269 7.68 18.92 -11.92
N LEU A 270 7.64 18.82 -10.59
CA LEU A 270 8.83 18.76 -9.75
C LEU A 270 9.37 17.33 -9.67
N THR A 271 10.70 17.24 -9.65
CA THR A 271 11.47 16.03 -9.35
C THR A 271 11.54 15.79 -7.83
N LEU A 272 12.00 14.61 -7.40
CA LEU A 272 12.30 14.34 -5.99
C LEU A 272 13.36 15.31 -5.44
N GLU A 273 14.38 15.64 -6.24
CA GLU A 273 15.44 16.58 -5.89
C GLU A 273 14.88 17.98 -5.64
N ASP A 274 13.96 18.45 -6.48
CA ASP A 274 13.32 19.76 -6.27
C ASP A 274 12.56 19.80 -4.93
N PHE A 275 11.81 18.74 -4.60
CA PHE A 275 11.12 18.66 -3.30
C PHE A 275 12.11 18.63 -2.13
N ALA A 276 13.23 17.90 -2.26
CA ALA A 276 14.27 17.84 -1.23
C ALA A 276 14.93 19.21 -1.02
N ASN A 277 15.28 19.90 -2.12
CA ASN A 277 15.87 21.24 -2.06
C ASN A 277 14.92 22.26 -1.40
N ILE A 278 13.62 22.22 -1.74
CA ILE A 278 12.62 23.09 -1.09
C ILE A 278 12.54 22.77 0.41
N ALA A 279 12.52 21.50 0.78
CA ALA A 279 12.41 21.08 2.19
C ALA A 279 13.66 21.51 3.01
N ASN A 280 14.86 21.36 2.43
CA ASN A 280 16.12 21.73 3.07
C ASN A 280 16.31 23.26 3.19
N ASN A 281 15.65 24.05 2.32
CA ASN A 281 15.61 25.52 2.41
C ASN A 281 14.44 26.07 3.25
N LEU A 282 13.57 25.17 3.78
CA LEU A 282 12.47 25.56 4.66
C LEU A 282 13.02 25.80 6.07
N GLY A 283 12.87 27.02 6.58
CA GLY A 283 13.23 27.38 7.95
C GLY A 283 12.52 26.56 9.02
N ASP A 284 12.90 26.72 10.28
CA ASP A 284 12.30 26.02 11.43
C ASP A 284 10.87 26.50 11.74
#